data_356a0ae6922c7e0b5e5503d3b7a9f272
#
_entry.id   356a0ae6922c7e0b5e5503d3b7a9f272
#
_cell.length_a   1.000
_cell.length_b   1.000
_cell.length_c   1.000
_cell.angle_alpha   90.00
_cell.angle_beta   90.00
_cell.angle_gamma   90.00
#
_symmetry.space_group_name_H-M   'P 1'
#
loop_
_entity.id
_entity.type
_entity.pdbx_description
1 polymer ?
#
loop_
_entity_poly.entity_id
_entity_poly.type
_entity_poly.pdbx_seq_one_letter_code
_entity_poly.pdbx_strand_id
1 'polypeptide(L)'
;RIPEKKWQKFLLSGKNISVQIFTKDGDKWSRHKSFNWNFAEEIDPYISYRIIPPSVESYERLSINQRNVTNFEENVIYANSMVQTNENGQCINCHHFSNYGTDRMMFHARQYLGGTIITNGKDIKRINLKTDSTISAGVYPAWHPEQKYIAFSTNTTKQSIHTSHSNKIEVFDIASDLILYNIDRNEVSIIENDSSKFECFPAWAPDGKTLYYVAANVEYPANASREAYIMHNYEDVHYNLYKKSFNPQTEQWGDAECIYDAASEEKSITLPRVSPDGRYLMFTMGNFGVFHIWHKDANLFIMDLKNREIRELTE
;
A
#
# COMPACT_ATOMS: atom_id res chain seq x y z
N ARG A 1 -8.21 -16.31 25.35
CA ARG A 1 -8.32 -16.96 24.04
C ARG A 1 -9.48 -17.98 24.08
N ILE A 2 -10.35 -17.98 23.08
CA ILE A 2 -11.38 -19.03 22.92
C ILE A 2 -10.67 -20.30 22.42
N PRO A 3 -10.86 -21.46 23.07
CA PRO A 3 -10.30 -22.73 22.58
C PRO A 3 -10.81 -23.04 21.18
N GLU A 4 -9.92 -23.51 20.30
CA GLU A 4 -10.20 -23.75 18.88
C GLU A 4 -11.44 -24.63 18.65
N LYS A 5 -11.58 -25.74 19.39
CA LYS A 5 -12.78 -26.61 19.31
C LYS A 5 -14.09 -25.88 19.62
N LYS A 6 -14.07 -24.89 20.53
CA LYS A 6 -15.25 -24.06 20.83
C LYS A 6 -15.49 -23.04 19.71
N TRP A 7 -14.42 -22.47 19.19
CA TRP A 7 -14.50 -21.52 18.07
C TRP A 7 -15.11 -22.18 16.84
N GLN A 8 -14.64 -23.37 16.45
CA GLN A 8 -15.20 -24.15 15.35
C GLN A 8 -16.70 -24.45 15.52
N LYS A 9 -17.14 -24.77 16.76
CA LYS A 9 -18.57 -24.96 17.03
C LYS A 9 -19.39 -23.68 16.82
N PHE A 10 -18.85 -22.51 17.13
CA PHE A 10 -19.52 -21.24 16.88
C PHE A 10 -19.63 -20.95 15.39
N LEU A 11 -18.55 -21.13 14.63
CA LEU A 11 -18.53 -20.97 13.17
C LEU A 11 -19.58 -21.89 12.51
N LEU A 12 -19.58 -23.16 12.84
CA LEU A 12 -20.54 -24.14 12.30
C LEU A 12 -22.00 -23.87 12.69
N SER A 13 -22.25 -23.11 13.74
CA SER A 13 -23.61 -22.78 14.15
C SER A 13 -24.31 -21.79 13.21
N GLY A 14 -23.56 -21.01 12.43
CA GLY A 14 -24.05 -19.97 11.55
C GLY A 14 -24.85 -18.86 12.24
N LYS A 15 -24.80 -18.80 13.58
CA LYS A 15 -25.57 -17.84 14.39
C LYS A 15 -24.72 -16.66 14.83
N ASN A 16 -25.33 -15.51 14.92
CA ASN A 16 -24.67 -14.34 15.54
C ASN A 16 -24.35 -14.61 17.00
N ILE A 17 -23.19 -14.18 17.45
CA ILE A 17 -22.70 -14.34 18.81
C ILE A 17 -22.66 -13.00 19.50
N SER A 18 -23.32 -12.91 20.67
CA SER A 18 -23.18 -11.75 21.55
C SER A 18 -22.01 -11.97 22.50
N VAL A 19 -21.06 -11.05 22.48
CA VAL A 19 -19.85 -11.09 23.31
C VAL A 19 -19.95 -10.04 24.42
N GLN A 20 -19.73 -10.47 25.64
CA GLN A 20 -19.66 -9.59 26.79
C GLN A 20 -18.35 -9.78 27.54
N ILE A 21 -17.63 -8.70 27.76
CA ILE A 21 -16.35 -8.71 28.46
C ILE A 21 -16.57 -8.23 29.90
N PHE A 22 -15.96 -8.96 30.83
CA PHE A 22 -15.84 -8.56 32.23
C PHE A 22 -14.35 -8.47 32.57
N THR A 23 -13.94 -7.41 33.25
CA THR A 23 -12.61 -7.27 33.80
C THR A 23 -12.69 -7.32 35.35
N LYS A 24 -11.64 -7.87 35.96
CA LYS A 24 -11.52 -7.94 37.42
C LYS A 24 -10.31 -7.13 37.86
N ASP A 25 -10.52 -6.22 38.79
CA ASP A 25 -9.48 -5.45 39.45
C ASP A 25 -9.63 -5.65 40.98
N GLY A 26 -8.68 -6.36 41.57
CA GLY A 26 -8.82 -6.86 42.94
C GLY A 26 -10.05 -7.77 43.08
N ASP A 27 -10.99 -7.41 43.96
CA ASP A 27 -12.26 -8.14 44.12
C ASP A 27 -13.43 -7.51 43.36
N LYS A 28 -13.20 -6.42 42.63
CA LYS A 28 -14.24 -5.69 41.90
C LYS A 28 -14.33 -6.13 40.47
N TRP A 29 -15.52 -6.55 40.05
CA TRP A 29 -15.82 -6.85 38.65
C TRP A 29 -16.42 -5.65 37.93
N SER A 30 -15.94 -5.37 36.74
CA SER A 30 -16.48 -4.36 35.84
C SER A 30 -17.02 -5.03 34.58
N ARG A 31 -18.25 -4.69 34.20
CA ARG A 31 -18.93 -5.17 32.99
C ARG A 31 -18.78 -4.13 31.89
N HIS A 32 -18.27 -4.53 30.73
CA HIS A 32 -18.13 -3.66 29.57
C HIS A 32 -19.36 -3.78 28.65
N LYS A 33 -19.50 -2.85 27.69
CA LYS A 33 -20.55 -2.88 26.69
C LYS A 33 -20.46 -4.19 25.87
N SER A 34 -21.58 -4.86 25.67
CA SER A 34 -21.65 -6.04 24.80
C SER A 34 -21.60 -5.63 23.32
N PHE A 35 -21.05 -6.49 22.49
CA PHE A 35 -21.04 -6.35 21.04
C PHE A 35 -21.39 -7.69 20.38
N ASN A 36 -21.81 -7.64 19.14
CA ASN A 36 -22.20 -8.84 18.38
C ASN A 36 -21.18 -9.14 17.30
N TRP A 37 -20.87 -10.41 17.13
CA TRP A 37 -20.15 -10.95 15.98
C TRP A 37 -21.13 -11.58 15.02
N ASN A 38 -21.08 -11.13 13.77
CA ASN A 38 -21.77 -11.76 12.66
C ASN A 38 -20.75 -12.62 11.93
N PHE A 39 -21.11 -13.83 11.55
CA PHE A 39 -20.28 -14.67 10.72
C PHE A 39 -20.41 -14.25 9.27
N ALA A 40 -19.28 -14.07 8.62
CA ALA A 40 -19.20 -13.91 7.18
C ALA A 40 -18.88 -15.25 6.51
N GLU A 41 -18.84 -15.25 5.19
CA GLU A 41 -18.33 -16.38 4.43
C GLU A 41 -16.85 -16.66 4.76
N GLU A 42 -16.39 -17.87 4.41
CA GLU A 42 -15.00 -18.26 4.62
C GLU A 42 -14.06 -17.35 3.82
N ILE A 43 -13.02 -16.85 4.48
CA ILE A 43 -11.98 -16.04 3.88
C ILE A 43 -10.63 -16.75 4.00
N ASP A 44 -9.66 -16.35 3.18
CA ASP A 44 -8.26 -16.80 3.33
C ASP A 44 -7.79 -16.54 4.77
N PRO A 45 -7.31 -17.56 5.49
CA PRO A 45 -6.92 -17.42 6.88
C PRO A 45 -5.59 -16.69 7.06
N TYR A 46 -4.86 -16.37 6.01
CA TYR A 46 -3.54 -15.77 6.10
C TYR A 46 -3.54 -14.28 5.80
N ILE A 47 -2.83 -13.53 6.63
CA ILE A 47 -2.47 -12.13 6.37
C ILE A 47 -0.96 -11.99 6.37
N SER A 48 -0.43 -11.20 5.45
CA SER A 48 0.97 -10.80 5.42
C SER A 48 1.10 -9.34 5.79
N TYR A 49 2.11 -9.01 6.56
CA TYR A 49 2.38 -7.66 7.03
C TYR A 49 3.87 -7.44 7.26
N ARG A 50 4.24 -6.17 7.22
CA ARG A 50 5.60 -5.75 7.54
C ARG A 50 5.69 -5.31 9.00
N ILE A 51 6.66 -5.80 9.73
CA ILE A 51 7.05 -5.26 11.04
C ILE A 51 8.06 -4.14 10.81
N ILE A 52 7.73 -2.96 11.33
CA ILE A 52 8.59 -1.78 11.33
C ILE A 52 8.76 -1.36 12.79
N PRO A 53 9.98 -1.35 13.32
CA PRO A 53 10.22 -0.79 14.65
C PRO A 53 9.90 0.71 14.67
N PRO A 54 9.56 1.28 15.85
CA PRO A 54 9.22 2.69 15.97
C PRO A 54 10.37 3.65 15.63
N SER A 55 11.61 3.14 15.63
CA SER A 55 12.81 3.88 15.28
C SER A 55 13.42 3.35 14.00
N VAL A 56 13.83 4.24 13.12
CA VAL A 56 14.58 3.92 11.90
C VAL A 56 15.99 3.36 12.16
N GLU A 57 16.43 3.33 13.40
CA GLU A 57 17.75 2.85 13.82
C GLU A 57 17.82 1.32 14.00
N SER A 58 16.68 0.63 13.98
CA SER A 58 16.60 -0.82 14.22
C SER A 58 16.27 -1.60 12.96
N TYR A 59 17.05 -1.41 11.91
CA TYR A 59 16.85 -2.09 10.61
C TYR A 59 16.89 -3.62 10.72
N GLU A 60 17.62 -4.19 11.67
CA GLU A 60 17.70 -5.64 11.90
C GLU A 60 16.35 -6.25 12.32
N ARG A 61 15.44 -5.44 12.82
CA ARG A 61 14.10 -5.87 13.24
C ARG A 61 13.06 -5.80 12.11
N LEU A 62 13.41 -5.26 10.95
CA LEU A 62 12.51 -5.23 9.81
C LEU A 62 12.27 -6.64 9.30
N SER A 63 11.01 -7.00 9.15
CA SER A 63 10.61 -8.30 8.60
C SER A 63 9.27 -8.22 7.88
N ILE A 64 9.06 -9.16 6.96
CA ILE A 64 7.77 -9.49 6.35
C ILE A 64 7.33 -10.78 6.99
N ASN A 65 6.18 -10.76 7.63
CA ASN A 65 5.63 -11.88 8.37
C ASN A 65 4.30 -12.32 7.76
N GLN A 66 3.96 -13.57 7.98
CA GLN A 66 2.67 -14.15 7.68
C GLN A 66 2.03 -14.65 8.97
N ARG A 67 0.77 -14.33 9.18
CA ARG A 67 -0.01 -14.79 10.33
C ARG A 67 -1.25 -15.52 9.89
N ASN A 68 -1.50 -16.68 10.49
CA ASN A 68 -2.75 -17.38 10.37
C ASN A 68 -3.75 -16.78 11.40
N VAL A 69 -4.82 -16.16 10.92
CA VAL A 69 -5.82 -15.50 11.79
C VAL A 69 -6.72 -16.49 12.55
N THR A 70 -6.72 -17.78 12.18
CA THR A 70 -7.52 -18.79 12.85
C THR A 70 -6.86 -19.35 14.12
N ASN A 71 -5.54 -19.48 14.13
CA ASN A 71 -4.77 -20.02 15.26
C ASN A 71 -3.73 -19.02 15.79
N PHE A 72 -3.52 -17.89 15.10
CA PHE A 72 -2.55 -16.84 15.40
C PHE A 72 -1.07 -17.27 15.32
N GLU A 73 -0.78 -18.36 14.65
CA GLU A 73 0.59 -18.72 14.31
C GLU A 73 1.20 -17.67 13.39
N GLU A 74 2.42 -17.28 13.71
CA GLU A 74 3.17 -16.29 12.96
C GLU A 74 4.46 -16.90 12.43
N ASN A 75 4.72 -16.70 11.15
CA ASN A 75 5.94 -17.14 10.49
C ASN A 75 6.62 -15.95 9.81
N VAL A 76 7.93 -15.89 9.90
CA VAL A 76 8.74 -14.91 9.17
C VAL A 76 8.90 -15.41 7.73
N ILE A 77 8.44 -14.58 6.76
CA ILE A 77 8.67 -14.83 5.34
C ILE A 77 10.09 -14.39 4.98
N TYR A 78 10.45 -13.18 5.41
CA TYR A 78 11.79 -12.61 5.20
C TYR A 78 12.11 -11.59 6.30
N ALA A 79 13.33 -11.63 6.79
CA ALA A 79 13.83 -10.66 7.75
C ALA A 79 15.19 -10.10 7.28
N ASN A 80 15.46 -8.84 7.60
CA ASN A 80 16.74 -8.23 7.31
C ASN A 80 17.91 -9.02 7.88
N SER A 81 17.78 -9.58 9.08
CA SER A 81 18.78 -10.40 9.76
C SER A 81 19.12 -11.70 9.04
N MET A 82 18.29 -12.17 8.09
CA MET A 82 18.56 -13.40 7.31
C MET A 82 19.66 -13.21 6.26
N VAL A 83 19.88 -11.99 5.81
CA VAL A 83 20.79 -11.70 4.68
C VAL A 83 21.98 -10.88 5.12
N GLN A 84 21.82 -10.02 6.12
CA GLN A 84 22.87 -9.12 6.56
C GLN A 84 22.81 -8.88 8.07
N THR A 85 23.95 -9.07 8.72
CA THR A 85 24.10 -8.93 10.18
C THR A 85 24.72 -7.60 10.60
N ASN A 86 25.05 -6.71 9.67
CA ASN A 86 25.80 -5.50 9.97
C ASN A 86 25.07 -4.18 9.67
N GLU A 87 25.67 -3.13 10.13
CA GLU A 87 25.26 -1.75 10.35
C GLU A 87 24.77 -0.97 9.10
N ASN A 88 24.78 -1.55 7.90
CA ASN A 88 24.52 -0.82 6.66
C ASN A 88 23.04 -0.75 6.27
N GLY A 89 22.14 -0.97 7.23
CA GLY A 89 20.77 -0.55 7.13
C GLY A 89 19.98 -1.07 5.93
N GLN A 90 20.00 -2.39 5.67
CA GLN A 90 19.11 -2.94 4.65
C GLN A 90 17.65 -2.68 5.01
N CYS A 91 16.85 -2.27 4.05
CA CYS A 91 15.42 -2.04 4.22
C CYS A 91 14.65 -2.92 3.25
N ILE A 92 13.64 -3.62 3.77
CA ILE A 92 12.70 -4.41 2.96
C ILE A 92 11.32 -3.78 3.03
N ASN A 93 10.63 -3.70 1.89
CA ASN A 93 9.33 -3.06 1.81
C ASN A 93 8.53 -3.56 0.61
N CYS A 94 7.31 -3.02 0.47
CA CYS A 94 6.47 -3.15 -0.72
C CYS A 94 6.17 -4.60 -1.10
N HIS A 95 5.93 -5.49 -0.09
CA HIS A 95 5.49 -6.84 -0.41
C HIS A 95 4.09 -6.83 -1.01
N HIS A 96 3.89 -7.65 -2.03
CA HIS A 96 2.61 -7.77 -2.73
C HIS A 96 2.46 -9.17 -3.31
N PHE A 97 1.27 -9.74 -3.17
CA PHE A 97 0.93 -11.05 -3.69
C PHE A 97 0.21 -10.94 -5.03
N SER A 98 0.51 -11.83 -5.95
CA SER A 98 -0.19 -11.92 -7.23
C SER A 98 -1.57 -12.50 -7.02
N ASN A 99 -2.61 -11.79 -7.40
CA ASN A 99 -4.02 -12.19 -7.26
C ASN A 99 -4.36 -12.72 -5.86
N TYR A 100 -3.74 -12.14 -4.82
CA TYR A 100 -3.90 -12.57 -3.42
C TYR A 100 -3.52 -14.03 -3.14
N GLY A 101 -2.88 -14.72 -4.11
CA GLY A 101 -2.42 -16.09 -3.98
C GLY A 101 -1.09 -16.20 -3.26
N THR A 102 -0.85 -17.32 -2.57
CA THR A 102 0.36 -17.53 -1.76
C THR A 102 1.57 -17.96 -2.58
N ASP A 103 1.37 -18.41 -3.82
CA ASP A 103 2.43 -19.03 -4.63
C ASP A 103 3.38 -18.00 -5.25
N ARG A 104 2.90 -16.78 -5.46
CA ARG A 104 3.62 -15.73 -6.16
C ARG A 104 3.58 -14.42 -5.42
N MET A 105 4.75 -13.99 -5.00
CA MET A 105 4.93 -12.78 -4.20
C MET A 105 6.10 -11.97 -4.75
N MET A 106 6.09 -10.67 -4.51
CA MET A 106 7.25 -9.81 -4.67
C MET A 106 7.45 -8.93 -3.46
N PHE A 107 8.69 -8.50 -3.25
CA PHE A 107 9.05 -7.43 -2.31
C PHE A 107 10.29 -6.70 -2.81
N HIS A 108 10.52 -5.51 -2.27
CA HIS A 108 11.66 -4.68 -2.63
C HIS A 108 12.67 -4.63 -1.48
N ALA A 109 13.91 -4.95 -1.79
CA ALA A 109 15.05 -4.78 -0.88
C ALA A 109 15.88 -3.57 -1.32
N ARG A 110 16.34 -2.79 -0.37
CA ARG A 110 17.22 -1.61 -0.59
C ARG A 110 18.60 -1.87 -0.02
N GLN A 111 19.55 -1.01 -0.37
CA GLN A 111 20.96 -1.06 0.07
C GLN A 111 21.76 -2.21 -0.55
N TYR A 112 22.69 -2.80 0.18
CA TYR A 112 23.74 -3.68 -0.30
C TYR A 112 23.30 -4.82 -1.21
N LEU A 113 22.19 -5.50 -0.88
CA LEU A 113 21.58 -6.55 -1.72
C LEU A 113 20.29 -6.08 -2.39
N GLY A 114 20.21 -4.77 -2.67
CA GLY A 114 19.03 -4.14 -3.23
C GLY A 114 18.54 -4.76 -4.53
N GLY A 115 17.25 -4.65 -4.76
CA GLY A 115 16.54 -5.11 -5.94
C GLY A 115 15.11 -5.50 -5.64
N THR A 116 14.35 -5.76 -6.67
CA THR A 116 13.01 -6.35 -6.55
C THR A 116 13.13 -7.86 -6.59
N ILE A 117 12.64 -8.52 -5.56
CA ILE A 117 12.63 -9.97 -5.45
C ILE A 117 11.24 -10.46 -5.85
N ILE A 118 11.19 -11.38 -6.81
CA ILE A 118 9.96 -12.06 -7.23
C ILE A 118 10.11 -13.53 -6.91
N THR A 119 9.15 -14.09 -6.18
CA THR A 119 9.07 -15.53 -5.91
C THR A 119 7.93 -16.16 -6.73
N ASN A 120 8.14 -17.40 -7.18
CA ASN A 120 7.13 -18.21 -7.84
C ASN A 120 7.31 -19.66 -7.37
N GLY A 121 6.56 -20.06 -6.36
CA GLY A 121 6.82 -21.30 -5.65
C GLY A 121 8.22 -21.30 -5.04
N LYS A 122 9.10 -22.21 -5.54
CA LYS A 122 10.52 -22.31 -5.10
C LYS A 122 11.48 -21.44 -5.89
N ASP A 123 11.05 -20.87 -7.00
CA ASP A 123 11.89 -20.03 -7.85
C ASP A 123 11.96 -18.61 -7.28
N ILE A 124 13.18 -18.08 -7.21
CA ILE A 124 13.45 -16.72 -6.74
C ILE A 124 14.21 -15.98 -7.83
N LYS A 125 13.66 -14.86 -8.28
CA LYS A 125 14.28 -13.97 -9.25
C LYS A 125 14.53 -12.61 -8.61
N ARG A 126 15.76 -12.11 -8.72
CA ARG A 126 16.10 -10.72 -8.37
C ARG A 126 16.22 -9.91 -9.65
N ILE A 127 15.50 -8.79 -9.72
CA ILE A 127 15.50 -7.89 -10.86
C ILE A 127 15.91 -6.48 -10.42
N ASN A 128 16.45 -5.72 -11.36
CA ASN A 128 16.71 -4.30 -11.22
C ASN A 128 15.75 -3.54 -12.14
N LEU A 129 14.87 -2.73 -11.54
CA LEU A 129 13.90 -1.91 -12.27
C LEU A 129 14.44 -0.51 -12.58
N LYS A 130 15.65 -0.18 -12.12
CA LYS A 130 16.28 1.10 -12.43
C LYS A 130 16.90 1.03 -13.84
N THR A 131 16.44 1.91 -14.69
CA THR A 131 16.94 2.12 -16.06
C THR A 131 17.36 3.59 -16.23
N ASP A 132 17.90 3.95 -17.38
CA ASP A 132 18.22 5.36 -17.70
C ASP A 132 16.96 6.23 -17.82
N SER A 133 15.78 5.61 -18.00
CA SER A 133 14.48 6.28 -18.17
C SER A 133 13.66 6.31 -16.88
N THR A 134 14.15 5.74 -15.79
CA THR A 134 13.41 5.71 -14.51
C THR A 134 14.07 6.57 -13.45
N ILE A 135 13.27 7.27 -12.64
CA ILE A 135 13.75 8.10 -11.53
C ILE A 135 14.52 7.25 -10.51
N SER A 136 13.95 6.10 -10.15
CA SER A 136 14.50 5.19 -9.14
C SER A 136 14.10 3.74 -9.42
N ALA A 137 14.51 2.80 -8.56
CA ALA A 137 13.95 1.46 -8.56
C ALA A 137 12.45 1.50 -8.19
N GLY A 138 11.66 0.61 -8.78
CA GLY A 138 10.21 0.56 -8.59
C GLY A 138 9.82 0.26 -7.13
N VAL A 139 8.81 0.96 -6.63
CA VAL A 139 8.18 0.78 -5.32
C VAL A 139 6.66 0.72 -5.50
N TYR A 140 5.92 0.41 -4.43
CA TYR A 140 4.44 0.35 -4.44
C TYR A 140 3.87 -0.48 -5.60
N PRO A 141 4.20 -1.78 -5.66
CA PRO A 141 3.83 -2.66 -6.75
C PRO A 141 2.33 -2.92 -6.83
N ALA A 142 1.84 -3.14 -8.04
CA ALA A 142 0.52 -3.67 -8.32
C ALA A 142 0.61 -4.75 -9.40
N TRP A 143 0.32 -6.01 -9.04
CA TRP A 143 0.28 -7.10 -9.99
C TRP A 143 -0.91 -6.95 -10.94
N HIS A 144 -0.64 -7.12 -12.23
CA HIS A 144 -1.71 -7.28 -13.23
C HIS A 144 -2.42 -8.63 -13.02
N PRO A 145 -3.76 -8.69 -13.15
CA PRO A 145 -4.51 -9.93 -12.93
C PRO A 145 -4.03 -11.14 -13.75
N GLU A 146 -3.55 -10.93 -14.97
CA GLU A 146 -2.96 -11.99 -15.81
C GLU A 146 -1.54 -12.40 -15.40
N GLN A 147 -0.99 -11.79 -14.34
CA GLN A 147 0.33 -12.12 -13.77
C GLN A 147 1.53 -11.91 -14.72
N LYS A 148 1.32 -11.26 -15.84
CA LYS A 148 2.34 -10.96 -16.85
C LYS A 148 3.06 -9.63 -16.59
N TYR A 149 2.37 -8.70 -15.94
CA TYR A 149 2.86 -7.36 -15.67
C TYR A 149 2.81 -7.00 -14.19
N ILE A 150 3.67 -6.09 -13.79
CA ILE A 150 3.61 -5.40 -12.50
C ILE A 150 3.76 -3.91 -12.77
N ALA A 151 2.80 -3.11 -12.33
CA ALA A 151 2.93 -1.66 -12.31
C ALA A 151 3.63 -1.23 -11.02
N PHE A 152 4.46 -0.19 -11.10
CA PHE A 152 5.19 0.38 -9.98
C PHE A 152 5.15 1.90 -10.03
N SER A 153 5.33 2.53 -8.87
CA SER A 153 5.82 3.90 -8.82
C SER A 153 7.34 3.91 -8.82
N THR A 154 7.94 4.96 -9.36
CA THR A 154 9.38 5.27 -9.20
C THR A 154 9.50 6.63 -8.55
N ASN A 155 9.96 6.68 -7.31
CA ASN A 155 9.89 7.88 -6.49
C ASN A 155 11.27 8.33 -6.04
N THR A 156 11.44 9.65 -5.95
CA THR A 156 12.46 10.26 -5.10
C THR A 156 11.75 10.93 -3.93
N THR A 157 11.92 10.36 -2.75
CA THR A 157 11.24 10.83 -1.54
C THR A 157 12.21 11.54 -0.61
N LYS A 158 11.68 12.48 0.16
CA LYS A 158 12.34 13.10 1.31
C LYS A 158 11.53 12.86 2.57
N GLN A 159 12.20 12.99 3.70
CA GLN A 159 11.60 12.82 5.00
C GLN A 159 11.95 13.99 5.90
N SER A 160 10.94 14.58 6.52
CA SER A 160 11.11 15.58 7.59
C SER A 160 10.75 14.98 8.94
N ILE A 161 11.53 15.29 9.96
CA ILE A 161 11.27 14.90 11.35
C ILE A 161 10.96 16.17 12.13
N HIS A 162 9.77 16.23 12.72
CA HIS A 162 9.30 17.39 13.47
C HIS A 162 9.40 17.16 14.98
N THR A 163 10.01 18.08 15.68
CA THR A 163 10.16 17.99 17.16
C THR A 163 8.92 18.48 17.90
N SER A 164 8.18 19.44 17.35
CA SER A 164 7.06 20.12 17.98
C SER A 164 5.70 19.92 17.31
N HIS A 165 5.65 19.35 16.11
CA HIS A 165 4.40 19.12 15.36
C HIS A 165 3.67 17.85 15.84
N SER A 166 2.35 17.79 15.62
CA SER A 166 1.53 16.60 15.90
C SER A 166 1.94 15.40 15.05
N ASN A 167 2.22 15.62 13.78
CA ASN A 167 2.84 14.65 12.89
C ASN A 167 4.34 14.68 13.09
N LYS A 168 4.89 13.61 13.63
CA LYS A 168 6.33 13.55 13.96
C LYS A 168 7.21 13.32 12.74
N ILE A 169 6.68 12.64 11.75
CA ILE A 169 7.39 12.28 10.52
C ILE A 169 6.49 12.66 9.36
N GLU A 170 7.07 13.35 8.37
CA GLU A 170 6.44 13.61 7.09
C GLU A 170 7.30 13.04 5.98
N VAL A 171 6.69 12.31 5.04
CA VAL A 171 7.34 11.76 3.86
C VAL A 171 6.65 12.32 2.63
N PHE A 172 7.40 12.96 1.77
CA PHE A 172 6.88 13.59 0.55
C PHE A 172 7.76 13.27 -0.65
N ASP A 173 7.14 13.26 -1.82
CA ASP A 173 7.83 13.08 -3.08
C ASP A 173 8.38 14.41 -3.59
N ILE A 174 9.54 14.36 -4.22
CA ILE A 174 10.11 15.44 -5.02
C ILE A 174 10.11 15.12 -6.51
N ALA A 175 9.91 13.86 -6.86
CA ALA A 175 9.64 13.35 -8.19
C ALA A 175 8.98 11.96 -8.06
N SER A 176 7.98 11.68 -8.88
CA SER A 176 7.44 10.32 -9.00
C SER A 176 6.76 10.10 -10.34
N ASP A 177 6.98 8.92 -10.92
CA ASP A 177 6.45 8.45 -12.19
C ASP A 177 5.87 7.04 -12.02
N LEU A 178 5.10 6.57 -13.01
CA LEU A 178 4.61 5.21 -13.07
C LEU A 178 5.26 4.41 -14.18
N ILE A 179 5.66 3.18 -13.87
CA ILE A 179 6.27 2.24 -14.80
C ILE A 179 5.55 0.91 -14.83
N LEU A 180 5.63 0.22 -15.96
CA LEU A 180 5.18 -1.14 -16.17
C LEU A 180 6.37 -2.06 -16.37
N TYR A 181 6.45 -3.15 -15.63
CA TYR A 181 7.41 -4.21 -15.82
C TYR A 181 6.75 -5.42 -16.48
N ASN A 182 7.23 -5.83 -17.65
CA ASN A 182 6.85 -7.07 -18.28
C ASN A 182 7.78 -8.20 -17.79
N ILE A 183 7.20 -9.18 -17.11
CA ILE A 183 7.94 -10.26 -16.42
C ILE A 183 8.60 -11.21 -17.41
N ASP A 184 7.90 -11.52 -18.50
CA ASP A 184 8.35 -12.50 -19.51
C ASP A 184 9.51 -11.95 -20.33
N ARG A 185 9.41 -10.68 -20.75
CA ARG A 185 10.47 -10.02 -21.54
C ARG A 185 11.57 -9.39 -20.69
N ASN A 186 11.36 -9.25 -19.37
CA ASN A 186 12.25 -8.51 -18.47
C ASN A 186 12.48 -7.07 -18.93
N GLU A 187 11.41 -6.39 -19.30
CA GLU A 187 11.40 -5.04 -19.84
C GLU A 187 10.62 -4.07 -18.97
N VAL A 188 11.10 -2.84 -18.88
CA VAL A 188 10.44 -1.72 -18.21
C VAL A 188 9.95 -0.74 -19.28
N SER A 189 8.70 -0.32 -19.19
CA SER A 189 8.11 0.75 -19.97
C SER A 189 7.46 1.81 -19.09
N ILE A 190 7.26 3.00 -19.63
CA ILE A 190 6.65 4.13 -18.91
C ILE A 190 5.13 4.04 -19.04
N ILE A 191 4.42 4.24 -17.92
CA ILE A 191 2.96 4.42 -17.89
C ILE A 191 2.62 5.92 -17.88
N GLU A 192 3.24 6.66 -16.96
CA GLU A 192 3.13 8.11 -16.79
C GLU A 192 4.47 8.68 -16.32
N ASN A 193 4.84 9.85 -16.87
CA ASN A 193 6.06 10.57 -16.50
C ASN A 193 5.93 12.08 -16.75
N ASP A 194 4.77 12.65 -16.45
CA ASP A 194 4.54 14.09 -16.59
C ASP A 194 5.36 14.87 -15.55
N SER A 195 6.37 15.59 -16.01
CA SER A 195 7.27 16.35 -15.13
C SER A 195 6.58 17.44 -14.30
N SER A 196 5.35 17.81 -14.62
CA SER A 196 4.52 18.74 -13.85
C SER A 196 3.69 18.05 -12.77
N LYS A 197 3.78 16.73 -12.68
CA LYS A 197 3.00 15.92 -11.74
C LYS A 197 3.87 15.03 -10.86
N PHE A 198 3.25 14.50 -9.84
CA PHE A 198 3.72 13.34 -9.07
C PHE A 198 2.71 12.23 -9.24
N GLU A 199 3.06 11.11 -9.85
CA GLU A 199 2.20 9.93 -10.03
C GLU A 199 2.64 8.79 -9.12
N CYS A 200 1.67 8.23 -8.36
CA CYS A 200 1.99 7.25 -7.33
C CYS A 200 0.87 6.21 -7.11
N PHE A 201 1.20 5.12 -6.44
CA PHE A 201 0.29 4.08 -5.96
C PHE A 201 -0.61 3.47 -7.04
N PRO A 202 -0.06 2.78 -8.03
CA PRO A 202 -0.88 2.09 -9.03
C PRO A 202 -1.72 0.97 -8.40
N ALA A 203 -2.92 0.75 -8.94
CA ALA A 203 -3.84 -0.32 -8.55
C ALA A 203 -4.61 -0.83 -9.76
N TRP A 204 -4.44 -2.09 -10.12
CA TRP A 204 -5.19 -2.69 -11.21
C TRP A 204 -6.63 -3.00 -10.84
N ALA A 205 -7.53 -2.75 -11.77
CA ALA A 205 -8.86 -3.35 -11.74
C ALA A 205 -8.75 -4.86 -12.05
N PRO A 206 -9.69 -5.68 -11.55
CA PRO A 206 -9.72 -7.13 -11.81
C PRO A 206 -9.84 -7.50 -13.28
N ASP A 207 -10.31 -6.58 -14.13
CA ASP A 207 -10.44 -6.78 -15.57
C ASP A 207 -9.07 -6.74 -16.31
N GLY A 208 -8.02 -6.26 -15.65
CA GLY A 208 -6.69 -6.07 -16.23
C GLY A 208 -6.63 -5.01 -17.35
N LYS A 209 -7.68 -4.22 -17.51
CA LYS A 209 -7.78 -3.19 -18.56
C LYS A 209 -7.84 -1.77 -18.02
N THR A 210 -7.91 -1.62 -16.71
CA THR A 210 -7.97 -0.32 -16.03
C THR A 210 -6.95 -0.28 -14.92
N LEU A 211 -6.09 0.75 -14.96
CA LEU A 211 -5.17 1.08 -13.88
C LEU A 211 -5.66 2.34 -13.17
N TYR A 212 -5.86 2.25 -11.87
CA TYR A 212 -6.09 3.40 -10.99
C TYR A 212 -4.76 3.84 -10.37
N TYR A 213 -4.62 5.12 -10.10
CA TYR A 213 -3.44 5.68 -9.43
C TYR A 213 -3.78 7.06 -8.87
N VAL A 214 -2.87 7.62 -8.08
CA VAL A 214 -3.01 8.99 -7.60
C VAL A 214 -1.97 9.89 -8.25
N ALA A 215 -2.34 11.13 -8.52
CA ALA A 215 -1.42 12.13 -9.02
C ALA A 215 -1.71 13.53 -8.45
N ALA A 216 -0.63 14.28 -8.20
CA ALA A 216 -0.69 15.68 -7.78
C ALA A 216 -0.06 16.58 -8.83
N ASN A 217 -0.72 17.69 -9.15
CA ASN A 217 -0.09 18.77 -9.91
C ASN A 217 0.91 19.51 -9.00
N VAL A 218 2.08 19.80 -9.53
CA VAL A 218 3.14 20.46 -8.77
C VAL A 218 3.63 21.67 -9.55
N GLU A 219 3.15 22.84 -9.12
CA GLU A 219 3.61 24.10 -9.63
C GLU A 219 4.60 24.74 -8.65
N TYR A 220 5.70 25.25 -9.15
CA TYR A 220 6.70 25.97 -8.35
C TYR A 220 7.35 27.08 -9.17
N PRO A 221 7.84 28.15 -8.51
CA PRO A 221 8.47 29.27 -9.21
C PRO A 221 9.68 28.85 -10.03
N ALA A 222 9.79 29.34 -11.28
CA ALA A 222 10.86 28.94 -12.21
C ALA A 222 12.29 29.22 -11.69
N ASN A 223 12.44 30.12 -10.75
CA ASN A 223 13.72 30.43 -10.11
C ASN A 223 13.98 29.68 -8.80
N ALA A 224 13.06 28.82 -8.38
CA ALA A 224 13.21 28.00 -7.18
C ALA A 224 13.72 26.61 -7.53
N SER A 225 14.48 26.01 -6.62
CA SER A 225 14.71 24.57 -6.65
C SER A 225 13.42 23.84 -6.30
N ARG A 226 13.00 22.89 -7.14
CA ARG A 226 11.81 22.04 -6.90
C ARG A 226 11.87 21.40 -5.52
N GLU A 227 13.00 20.78 -5.19
CA GLU A 227 13.21 20.14 -3.90
C GLU A 227 13.02 21.13 -2.74
N ALA A 228 13.70 22.28 -2.78
CA ALA A 228 13.58 23.28 -1.73
C ALA A 228 12.16 23.85 -1.62
N TYR A 229 11.47 24.03 -2.74
CA TYR A 229 10.07 24.50 -2.74
C TYR A 229 9.16 23.49 -2.07
N ILE A 230 9.20 22.22 -2.49
CA ILE A 230 8.36 21.16 -1.92
C ILE A 230 8.66 20.94 -0.44
N MET A 231 9.93 20.96 -0.02
CA MET A 231 10.29 20.84 1.39
C MET A 231 9.64 21.89 2.31
N HIS A 232 9.35 23.08 1.78
CA HIS A 232 8.72 24.16 2.55
C HIS A 232 7.20 24.21 2.37
N ASN A 233 6.67 23.62 1.30
CA ASN A 233 5.27 23.72 0.90
C ASN A 233 4.65 22.32 0.65
N TYR A 234 5.11 21.27 1.34
CA TYR A 234 4.60 19.92 1.15
C TYR A 234 3.12 19.78 1.55
N GLU A 235 2.59 20.66 2.41
CA GLU A 235 1.18 20.71 2.79
C GLU A 235 0.28 21.21 1.66
N ASP A 236 0.85 21.89 0.64
CA ASP A 236 0.12 22.34 -0.55
C ASP A 236 0.04 21.27 -1.65
N VAL A 237 0.63 20.09 -1.42
CA VAL A 237 0.62 19.00 -2.40
C VAL A 237 -0.58 18.07 -2.13
N HIS A 238 -1.54 18.10 -3.06
CA HIS A 238 -2.78 17.35 -2.99
C HIS A 238 -2.89 16.35 -4.14
N TYR A 239 -3.09 15.09 -3.82
CA TYR A 239 -3.20 14.01 -4.78
C TYR A 239 -4.66 13.71 -5.11
N ASN A 240 -4.96 13.73 -6.39
CA ASN A 240 -6.23 13.35 -6.97
C ASN A 240 -6.23 11.89 -7.41
N LEU A 241 -7.43 11.32 -7.60
CA LEU A 241 -7.58 9.96 -8.07
C LEU A 241 -7.76 9.94 -9.59
N TYR A 242 -6.92 9.16 -10.26
CA TYR A 242 -6.92 8.98 -11.72
C TYR A 242 -7.17 7.54 -12.10
N LYS A 243 -7.59 7.34 -13.35
CA LYS A 243 -7.58 6.05 -14.03
C LYS A 243 -7.02 6.17 -15.45
N LYS A 244 -6.53 5.06 -15.98
CA LYS A 244 -6.04 4.93 -17.33
C LYS A 244 -6.42 3.59 -17.91
N SER A 245 -6.86 3.54 -19.16
CA SER A 245 -7.13 2.27 -19.82
C SER A 245 -5.84 1.64 -20.33
N PHE A 246 -5.80 0.31 -20.36
CA PHE A 246 -4.70 -0.49 -20.84
C PHE A 246 -5.20 -1.59 -21.76
N ASN A 247 -4.56 -1.77 -22.91
CA ASN A 247 -4.81 -2.89 -23.80
C ASN A 247 -3.69 -3.93 -23.64
N PRO A 248 -3.93 -5.09 -22.98
CA PRO A 248 -2.88 -6.06 -22.71
C PRO A 248 -2.37 -6.79 -23.97
N GLN A 249 -3.07 -6.75 -25.11
CA GLN A 249 -2.65 -7.36 -26.36
C GLN A 249 -1.65 -6.46 -27.12
N THR A 250 -1.85 -5.15 -27.09
CA THR A 250 -1.00 -4.17 -27.79
C THR A 250 -0.06 -3.43 -26.85
N GLU A 251 -0.25 -3.57 -25.54
CA GLU A 251 0.45 -2.84 -24.46
C GLU A 251 0.31 -1.31 -24.58
N GLN A 252 -0.78 -0.86 -25.18
CA GLN A 252 -1.07 0.56 -25.35
C GLN A 252 -1.92 1.10 -24.20
N TRP A 253 -1.62 2.32 -23.82
CA TRP A 253 -2.34 3.08 -22.80
C TRP A 253 -3.28 4.09 -23.46
N GLY A 254 -4.47 4.29 -22.89
CA GLY A 254 -5.34 5.40 -23.21
C GLY A 254 -4.96 6.66 -22.44
N ASP A 255 -5.77 7.70 -22.57
CA ASP A 255 -5.58 8.96 -21.84
C ASP A 255 -5.89 8.81 -20.34
N ALA A 256 -5.23 9.63 -19.54
CA ALA A 256 -5.49 9.74 -18.11
C ALA A 256 -6.82 10.49 -17.86
N GLU A 257 -7.68 9.95 -17.00
CA GLU A 257 -8.93 10.56 -16.56
C GLU A 257 -8.88 10.79 -15.06
N CYS A 258 -9.03 12.05 -14.60
CA CYS A 258 -9.27 12.36 -13.20
C CYS A 258 -10.69 11.94 -12.83
N ILE A 259 -10.84 10.98 -11.94
CA ILE A 259 -12.15 10.47 -11.50
C ILE A 259 -12.62 11.06 -10.18
N TYR A 260 -11.71 11.66 -9.43
CA TYR A 260 -12.03 12.44 -8.24
C TYR A 260 -10.95 13.50 -7.98
N ASP A 261 -11.36 14.77 -7.96
CA ASP A 261 -10.52 15.94 -7.72
C ASP A 261 -10.57 16.33 -6.23
N ALA A 262 -9.78 15.62 -5.43
CA ALA A 262 -9.67 15.87 -4.00
C ALA A 262 -8.98 17.20 -3.69
N ALA A 263 -8.07 17.66 -4.57
CA ALA A 263 -7.38 18.92 -4.41
C ALA A 263 -8.34 20.13 -4.39
N SER A 264 -9.46 20.06 -5.13
CA SER A 264 -10.49 21.10 -5.10
C SER A 264 -11.19 21.25 -3.74
N GLU A 265 -11.07 20.22 -2.88
CA GLU A 265 -11.61 20.17 -1.53
C GLU A 265 -10.51 20.31 -0.46
N GLU A 266 -9.29 20.72 -0.85
CA GLU A 266 -8.11 20.78 0.03
C GLU A 266 -7.83 19.41 0.69
N LYS A 267 -8.03 18.31 -0.06
CA LYS A 267 -7.81 16.93 0.36
C LYS A 267 -6.80 16.22 -0.54
N SER A 268 -6.29 15.13 -0.04
CA SER A 268 -5.31 14.29 -0.74
C SER A 268 -5.65 12.83 -0.60
N ILE A 269 -5.56 12.08 -1.70
CA ILE A 269 -5.88 10.64 -1.76
C ILE A 269 -4.62 9.82 -1.91
N THR A 270 -4.55 8.68 -1.20
CA THR A 270 -3.46 7.72 -1.34
C THR A 270 -3.94 6.28 -1.28
N LEU A 271 -3.05 5.36 -1.71
CA LEU A 271 -3.20 3.91 -1.53
C LEU A 271 -4.53 3.34 -2.08
N PRO A 272 -4.92 3.64 -3.34
CA PRO A 272 -6.12 3.08 -3.91
C PRO A 272 -6.04 1.55 -4.01
N ARG A 273 -7.17 0.87 -3.78
CA ARG A 273 -7.33 -0.58 -3.94
C ARG A 273 -8.70 -0.89 -4.51
N VAL A 274 -8.74 -1.67 -5.57
CA VAL A 274 -9.99 -2.09 -6.21
C VAL A 274 -10.48 -3.38 -5.57
N SER A 275 -11.79 -3.48 -5.31
CA SER A 275 -12.39 -4.71 -4.82
C SER A 275 -12.30 -5.85 -5.86
N PRO A 276 -12.27 -7.13 -5.44
CA PRO A 276 -12.13 -8.26 -6.35
C PRO A 276 -13.24 -8.36 -7.41
N ASP A 277 -14.44 -7.83 -7.12
CA ASP A 277 -15.57 -7.75 -8.06
C ASP A 277 -15.50 -6.55 -9.01
N GLY A 278 -14.51 -5.66 -8.84
CA GLY A 278 -14.32 -4.46 -9.64
C GLY A 278 -15.34 -3.35 -9.39
N ARG A 279 -16.22 -3.49 -8.39
CA ARG A 279 -17.29 -2.53 -8.12
C ARG A 279 -16.85 -1.35 -7.28
N TYR A 280 -15.97 -1.60 -6.32
CA TYR A 280 -15.56 -0.60 -5.35
C TYR A 280 -14.08 -0.26 -5.45
N LEU A 281 -13.76 0.97 -5.12
CA LEU A 281 -12.39 1.42 -4.94
C LEU A 281 -12.27 2.01 -3.53
N MET A 282 -11.40 1.43 -2.73
CA MET A 282 -11.07 1.88 -1.40
C MET A 282 -9.77 2.69 -1.43
N PHE A 283 -9.70 3.76 -0.66
CA PHE A 283 -8.53 4.63 -0.56
C PHE A 283 -8.47 5.34 0.78
N THR A 284 -7.30 5.86 1.12
CA THR A 284 -7.14 6.75 2.27
C THR A 284 -7.21 8.19 1.79
N MET A 285 -7.89 9.06 2.54
CA MET A 285 -7.96 10.50 2.27
C MET A 285 -7.60 11.27 3.54
N GLY A 286 -6.70 12.22 3.41
CA GLY A 286 -6.25 13.16 4.44
C GLY A 286 -6.21 14.59 3.91
N ASN A 287 -5.61 15.51 4.65
CA ASN A 287 -5.59 16.91 4.26
C ASN A 287 -4.57 17.20 3.15
N PHE A 288 -3.42 16.56 3.16
CA PHE A 288 -2.34 16.79 2.16
C PHE A 288 -1.43 15.57 2.04
N GLY A 289 -0.53 15.58 1.07
CA GLY A 289 0.58 14.66 0.95
C GLY A 289 0.23 13.29 0.41
N VAL A 290 1.23 12.42 0.32
CA VAL A 290 1.15 11.10 -0.31
C VAL A 290 1.27 9.95 0.68
N PHE A 291 1.78 10.20 1.89
CA PHE A 291 2.13 9.14 2.84
C PHE A 291 1.38 9.31 4.17
N HIS A 292 0.09 8.97 4.16
CA HIS A 292 -0.85 9.24 5.26
C HIS A 292 -0.67 8.38 6.51
N ILE A 293 0.29 7.47 6.56
CA ILE A 293 0.46 6.54 7.70
C ILE A 293 0.68 7.26 9.06
N TRP A 294 1.19 8.49 9.03
CA TRP A 294 1.43 9.31 10.22
C TRP A 294 0.37 10.40 10.42
N HIS A 295 -0.54 10.59 9.45
CA HIS A 295 -1.56 11.62 9.49
C HIS A 295 -2.76 11.16 10.33
N LYS A 296 -3.04 11.88 11.40
CA LYS A 296 -4.14 11.55 12.32
C LYS A 296 -5.52 11.88 11.78
N ASP A 297 -5.57 12.77 10.80
CA ASP A 297 -6.77 13.22 10.09
C ASP A 297 -7.09 12.35 8.87
N ALA A 298 -6.23 11.40 8.54
CA ALA A 298 -6.45 10.50 7.42
C ALA A 298 -7.42 9.37 7.79
N ASN A 299 -8.48 9.23 6.99
CA ASN A 299 -9.52 8.25 7.15
C ASN A 299 -9.64 7.33 5.93
N LEU A 300 -10.33 6.21 6.09
CA LEU A 300 -10.55 5.24 5.05
C LEU A 300 -11.88 5.52 4.35
N PHE A 301 -11.85 5.58 3.03
CA PHE A 301 -13.01 5.83 2.18
C PHE A 301 -13.22 4.73 1.16
N ILE A 302 -14.45 4.60 0.69
CA ILE A 302 -14.83 3.71 -0.39
C ILE A 302 -15.69 4.45 -1.41
N MET A 303 -15.35 4.27 -2.68
CA MET A 303 -16.11 4.78 -3.83
C MET A 303 -16.79 3.61 -4.55
N ASP A 304 -18.09 3.73 -4.83
CA ASP A 304 -18.78 2.86 -5.80
C ASP A 304 -18.41 3.35 -7.21
N LEU A 305 -17.67 2.53 -7.96
CA LEU A 305 -17.15 2.90 -9.29
C LEU A 305 -18.23 3.07 -10.36
N LYS A 306 -19.47 2.59 -10.09
CA LYS A 306 -20.60 2.73 -11.01
C LYS A 306 -21.22 4.12 -10.98
N ASN A 307 -21.42 4.68 -9.78
CA ASN A 307 -22.11 5.97 -9.58
C ASN A 307 -21.17 7.06 -8.99
N ARG A 308 -19.93 6.70 -8.66
CA ARG A 308 -18.91 7.56 -8.04
C ARG A 308 -19.29 8.11 -6.66
N GLU A 309 -20.24 7.48 -6.00
CA GLU A 309 -20.62 7.82 -4.63
C GLU A 309 -19.50 7.41 -3.66
N ILE A 310 -19.07 8.35 -2.83
CA ILE A 310 -18.02 8.14 -1.84
C ILE A 310 -18.63 8.15 -0.45
N ARG A 311 -18.17 7.24 0.39
CA ARG A 311 -18.49 7.24 1.82
C ARG A 311 -17.27 6.93 2.67
N GLU A 312 -17.21 7.53 3.83
CA GLU A 312 -16.22 7.22 4.86
C GLU A 312 -16.54 5.88 5.54
N LEU A 313 -15.50 5.10 5.84
CA LEU A 313 -15.60 3.80 6.50
C LEU A 313 -15.11 3.83 7.96
N THR A 314 -14.28 4.80 8.32
CA THR A 314 -13.77 4.99 9.68
C THR A 314 -14.61 6.06 10.39
N GLU A 315 -15.12 5.73 11.59
CA GLU A 315 -15.82 6.64 12.49
C GLU A 315 -14.88 7.05 13.65
#